data_45e47c8b037373d9128d91f45487a19c
#
_entry.id   45e47c8b037373d9128d91f45487a19c
#
_cell.length_a   1.000
_cell.length_b   1.000
_cell.length_c   1.000
_cell.angle_alpha   90.00
_cell.angle_beta   90.00
_cell.angle_gamma   90.00
#
_symmetry.space_group_name_H-M   'P 1'
#
loop_
_entity.id
_entity.type
_entity.pdbx_description
1 polymer ?
#
loop_
_entity_poly.entity_id
_entity_poly.type
_entity_poly.pdbx_seq_one_letter_code
_entity_poly.pdbx_strand_id
1 'polypeptide(L)'
;TSYNTVNATYTIVHGDAYDVSERTNNAVYMFETAHPTGFIRQRYRFLPESGYMDMAASYRDYLTAKYPNFAAQTVDADAPLSIELIGAIDKVQQVAGVPTSVPIAMTTYAEAKDLLRELVTRNLAQNMSIRYAGWMNGGMNQQLLSSVRLIRQLGTQEELFSFAQNAAIAGVPLYLDGLTAFARDSGLLEGFIAFRDAARFTTREEAEIPEYSPIWYGANDDRDTYYLVKPAIAMRSVNALVDAAASYGAGVSFRDIGYMLSADYDSKNHTTREAVLHQQAEKLAELKASGRDVMIRQGNDYAAVQATLITDMDFDGGQYSIIDEYIPFYPLALHSRVSYTGASLNLADDAEEVLLRSAEMGAGLQYTLTAQSARVLQDSTYSEFYGADASLVLDDITAQVAQYRQTLGHLQSGNDRP
;
A
#
# COMPACT_ATOMS: atom_id res chain seq x y z
N THR A 1 40.91 -9.41 3.38
CA THR A 1 40.63 -8.15 4.12
C THR A 1 39.23 -7.71 3.81
N SER A 2 38.34 -7.81 4.77
CA SER A 2 37.03 -7.18 4.72
C SER A 2 37.14 -5.76 5.29
N TYR A 3 36.60 -4.76 4.61
CA TYR A 3 36.43 -3.44 5.15
C TYR A 3 34.96 -3.05 5.02
N ASN A 4 34.45 -2.43 6.06
CA ASN A 4 33.09 -1.92 6.09
C ASN A 4 33.10 -0.49 5.52
N THR A 5 32.39 -0.28 4.44
CA THR A 5 32.18 1.05 3.88
C THR A 5 30.70 1.43 3.93
N VAL A 6 30.42 2.65 4.36
CA VAL A 6 29.08 3.24 4.29
C VAL A 6 29.16 4.43 3.35
N ASN A 7 28.50 4.31 2.22
CA ASN A 7 28.45 5.37 1.19
C ASN A 7 27.00 5.77 0.93
N ALA A 8 26.79 7.07 0.70
CA ALA A 8 25.54 7.56 0.12
C ALA A 8 25.87 8.07 -1.29
N THR A 9 25.11 7.60 -2.26
CA THR A 9 25.23 8.02 -3.66
C THR A 9 24.00 8.85 -4.02
N TYR A 10 24.24 10.01 -4.62
CA TYR A 10 23.18 10.91 -5.06
C TYR A 10 23.27 11.08 -6.57
N THR A 11 22.17 10.80 -7.25
CA THR A 11 22.03 11.11 -8.67
C THR A 11 21.65 12.58 -8.81
N ILE A 12 22.59 13.38 -9.30
CA ILE A 12 22.40 14.83 -9.45
C ILE A 12 21.66 15.17 -10.75
N VAL A 13 21.94 14.42 -11.82
CA VAL A 13 21.27 14.55 -13.11
C VAL A 13 20.74 13.20 -13.52
N HIS A 14 19.44 13.13 -13.76
CA HIS A 14 18.82 11.92 -14.25
C HIS A 14 18.88 11.90 -15.79
N GLY A 15 19.19 10.74 -16.33
CA GLY A 15 19.22 10.52 -17.76
C GLY A 15 19.01 9.07 -18.08
N ASP A 16 18.51 8.82 -19.29
CA ASP A 16 18.28 7.49 -19.81
C ASP A 16 18.57 7.43 -21.30
N ALA A 17 18.76 6.23 -21.81
CA ALA A 17 18.99 5.97 -23.22
C ALA A 17 17.65 5.76 -23.94
N TYR A 18 17.38 6.58 -24.95
CA TYR A 18 16.28 6.40 -25.88
C TYR A 18 16.76 5.65 -27.11
N ASP A 19 16.18 4.52 -27.42
CA ASP A 19 16.47 3.80 -28.65
C ASP A 19 15.69 4.43 -29.82
N VAL A 20 16.42 5.07 -30.74
CA VAL A 20 15.83 5.79 -31.89
C VAL A 20 15.26 4.83 -32.91
N SER A 21 15.66 3.56 -32.89
CA SER A 21 15.26 2.59 -33.90
C SER A 21 15.41 1.15 -33.41
N GLU A 22 14.33 0.42 -33.41
CA GLU A 22 14.32 -1.03 -33.17
C GLU A 22 15.22 -1.84 -34.14
N ARG A 23 15.67 -1.22 -35.24
CA ARG A 23 16.48 -1.86 -36.25
C ARG A 23 17.98 -1.59 -36.12
N THR A 24 18.36 -0.61 -35.34
CA THR A 24 19.77 -0.22 -35.17
C THR A 24 19.96 0.12 -33.68
N ASN A 25 20.96 -0.46 -33.04
CA ASN A 25 21.33 -0.17 -31.66
C ASN A 25 21.88 1.28 -31.51
N ASN A 26 21.13 2.27 -31.96
CA ASN A 26 21.47 3.68 -31.87
C ASN A 26 20.69 4.32 -30.71
N ALA A 27 21.24 4.20 -29.53
CA ALA A 27 20.71 4.88 -28.36
C ALA A 27 21.18 6.34 -28.30
N VAL A 28 20.23 7.24 -28.06
CA VAL A 28 20.50 8.65 -27.75
C VAL A 28 20.24 8.86 -26.27
N TYR A 29 21.26 9.34 -25.54
CA TYR A 29 21.11 9.68 -24.14
C TYR A 29 20.35 11.00 -23.99
N MET A 30 19.26 10.96 -23.25
CA MET A 30 18.42 12.11 -22.92
C MET A 30 18.50 12.37 -21.41
N PHE A 31 18.58 13.64 -21.05
CA PHE A 31 18.70 14.06 -19.66
C PHE A 31 17.52 14.96 -19.27
N GLU A 32 17.27 15.01 -17.96
CA GLU A 32 16.31 15.94 -17.41
C GLU A 32 16.68 17.39 -17.77
N THR A 33 15.64 18.21 -17.95
CA THR A 33 15.82 19.60 -18.43
C THR A 33 16.05 20.61 -17.31
N ALA A 34 15.77 20.22 -16.07
CA ALA A 34 15.96 21.06 -14.89
C ALA A 34 16.94 20.37 -13.93
N HIS A 35 17.90 21.15 -13.44
CA HIS A 35 18.82 20.64 -12.42
C HIS A 35 18.23 20.85 -11.04
N PRO A 36 18.41 19.91 -10.10
CA PRO A 36 18.01 20.11 -8.72
C PRO A 36 18.78 21.30 -8.13
N THR A 37 18.07 22.11 -7.34
CA THR A 37 18.62 23.26 -6.63
C THR A 37 18.54 23.03 -5.14
N GLY A 38 19.51 23.49 -4.37
CA GLY A 38 19.51 23.38 -2.93
C GLY A 38 20.77 22.70 -2.40
N PHE A 39 20.66 22.09 -1.25
CA PHE A 39 21.77 21.45 -0.56
C PHE A 39 21.47 19.96 -0.32
N ILE A 40 22.45 19.13 -0.63
CA ILE A 40 22.49 17.74 -0.19
C ILE A 40 23.16 17.73 1.18
N ARG A 41 22.45 17.22 2.18
CA ARG A 41 22.96 17.09 3.54
C ARG A 41 23.04 15.64 3.94
N GLN A 42 24.21 15.21 4.33
CA GLN A 42 24.47 13.88 4.87
C GLN A 42 24.91 14.01 6.33
N ARG A 43 24.36 13.17 7.20
CA ARG A 43 24.71 13.11 8.61
C ARG A 43 25.20 11.71 8.94
N TYR A 44 26.37 11.64 9.54
CA TYR A 44 26.92 10.43 10.13
C TYR A 44 26.76 10.49 11.65
N ARG A 45 26.33 9.38 12.25
CA ARG A 45 26.33 9.20 13.71
C ARG A 45 27.18 7.99 14.04
N PHE A 46 28.21 8.20 14.83
CA PHE A 46 29.10 7.14 15.29
C PHE A 46 28.61 6.64 16.64
N LEU A 47 28.42 5.33 16.74
CA LEU A 47 27.97 4.66 17.95
C LEU A 47 29.11 3.75 18.41
N PRO A 48 29.69 3.96 19.62
CA PRO A 48 30.77 3.11 20.12
C PRO A 48 30.23 1.75 20.54
N GLU A 49 30.93 0.67 20.17
CA GLU A 49 30.67 -0.73 20.59
C GLU A 49 29.20 -1.15 20.46
N SER A 50 28.54 -0.77 19.37
CA SER A 50 27.11 -0.95 19.20
C SER A 50 26.78 -1.96 18.11
N GLY A 51 25.68 -2.68 18.28
CA GLY A 51 25.07 -3.55 17.28
C GLY A 51 23.94 -2.85 16.53
N TYR A 52 23.23 -3.61 15.68
CA TYR A 52 22.10 -3.11 14.90
C TYR A 52 20.94 -2.61 15.78
N MET A 53 20.78 -3.15 16.99
CA MET A 53 19.78 -2.70 17.96
C MET A 53 20.01 -1.23 18.39
N ASP A 54 21.25 -0.87 18.66
CA ASP A 54 21.60 0.52 19.03
C ASP A 54 21.48 1.46 17.83
N MET A 55 21.76 0.95 16.62
CA MET A 55 21.52 1.70 15.38
C MET A 55 20.04 1.98 15.16
N ALA A 56 19.17 0.98 15.37
CA ALA A 56 17.72 1.15 15.28
C ALA A 56 17.17 2.11 16.35
N ALA A 57 17.67 2.00 17.60
CA ALA A 57 17.34 2.95 18.67
C ALA A 57 17.76 4.38 18.31
N SER A 58 18.97 4.55 17.77
CA SER A 58 19.49 5.83 17.32
C SER A 58 18.65 6.43 16.16
N TYR A 59 18.15 5.59 15.27
CA TYR A 59 17.25 6.02 14.20
C TYR A 59 15.86 6.39 14.75
N ARG A 60 15.32 5.64 15.70
CA ARG A 60 14.10 5.99 16.43
C ARG A 60 14.21 7.35 17.11
N ASP A 61 15.34 7.64 17.78
CA ASP A 61 15.61 8.96 18.39
C ASP A 61 15.59 10.07 17.33
N TYR A 62 16.16 9.80 16.16
CA TYR A 62 16.11 10.74 15.04
C TYR A 62 14.67 11.00 14.57
N LEU A 63 13.86 9.93 14.39
CA LEU A 63 12.45 10.07 14.04
C LEU A 63 11.66 10.85 15.08
N THR A 64 11.89 10.55 16.36
CA THR A 64 11.28 11.24 17.50
C THR A 64 11.61 12.75 17.52
N ALA A 65 12.85 13.10 17.23
CA ALA A 65 13.28 14.50 17.18
C ALA A 65 12.76 15.22 15.91
N LYS A 66 12.65 14.51 14.79
CA LYS A 66 12.20 15.08 13.51
C LYS A 66 10.68 15.22 13.44
N TYR A 67 9.94 14.29 14.05
CA TYR A 67 8.47 14.22 13.99
C TYR A 67 7.86 14.23 15.40
N PRO A 68 7.48 15.39 15.94
CA PRO A 68 6.95 15.49 17.30
C PRO A 68 5.72 14.59 17.56
N ASN A 69 4.86 14.40 16.56
CA ASN A 69 3.70 13.52 16.65
C ASN A 69 4.10 12.04 16.85
N PHE A 70 5.20 11.60 16.26
CA PHE A 70 5.71 10.25 16.44
C PHE A 70 6.15 9.99 17.89
N ALA A 71 6.74 10.98 18.55
CA ALA A 71 7.12 10.89 19.96
C ALA A 71 5.92 10.63 20.89
N ALA A 72 4.76 11.17 20.55
CA ALA A 72 3.53 11.06 21.34
C ALA A 72 2.68 9.82 20.99
N GLN A 73 3.03 9.09 19.93
CA GLN A 73 2.29 7.89 19.54
C GLN A 73 2.51 6.75 20.52
N THR A 74 1.43 6.04 20.80
CA THR A 74 1.42 4.78 21.54
C THR A 74 0.55 3.78 20.78
N VAL A 75 0.90 2.52 20.83
CA VAL A 75 0.10 1.43 20.28
C VAL A 75 -0.74 0.77 21.37
N ASP A 76 -1.83 0.12 20.99
CA ASP A 76 -2.61 -0.69 21.92
C ASP A 76 -1.80 -1.87 22.46
N ALA A 77 -2.21 -2.36 23.64
CA ALA A 77 -1.57 -3.53 24.24
C ALA A 77 -1.80 -4.81 23.43
N ASP A 78 -2.90 -4.85 22.67
CA ASP A 78 -3.24 -5.99 21.82
C ASP A 78 -2.71 -5.80 20.40
N ALA A 79 -2.19 -6.88 19.82
CA ALA A 79 -1.72 -6.88 18.45
C ALA A 79 -2.85 -6.50 17.47
N PRO A 80 -2.61 -5.61 16.50
CA PRO A 80 -3.62 -5.21 15.53
C PRO A 80 -4.02 -6.37 14.64
N LEU A 81 -5.29 -6.38 14.26
CA LEU A 81 -5.86 -7.27 13.26
C LEU A 81 -6.34 -6.42 12.07
N SER A 82 -5.73 -6.62 10.91
CA SER A 82 -6.18 -5.99 9.67
C SER A 82 -6.98 -6.98 8.83
N ILE A 83 -8.21 -6.64 8.50
CA ILE A 83 -9.04 -7.42 7.57
C ILE A 83 -9.20 -6.62 6.28
N GLU A 84 -8.69 -7.12 5.19
CA GLU A 84 -8.96 -6.56 3.87
C GLU A 84 -10.19 -7.26 3.27
N LEU A 85 -11.19 -6.49 2.86
CA LEU A 85 -12.33 -6.98 2.09
C LEU A 85 -12.18 -6.55 0.64
N ILE A 86 -12.26 -7.51 -0.28
CA ILE A 86 -12.20 -7.24 -1.73
C ILE A 86 -13.63 -7.00 -2.22
N GLY A 87 -13.93 -5.77 -2.63
CA GLY A 87 -15.24 -5.36 -3.14
C GLY A 87 -15.50 -5.92 -4.54
N ALA A 88 -14.86 -5.37 -5.56
CA ALA A 88 -15.00 -5.83 -6.94
C ALA A 88 -13.64 -6.04 -7.61
N ILE A 89 -13.56 -7.08 -8.42
CA ILE A 89 -12.51 -7.28 -9.40
C ILE A 89 -13.06 -6.91 -10.80
N ASP A 90 -12.20 -6.71 -11.75
CA ASP A 90 -12.61 -6.66 -13.16
C ASP A 90 -12.38 -8.01 -13.85
N LYS A 91 -13.26 -8.32 -14.79
CA LYS A 91 -13.17 -9.52 -15.60
C LYS A 91 -13.59 -9.23 -17.03
N VAL A 92 -12.82 -9.70 -17.99
CA VAL A 92 -13.17 -9.54 -19.40
C VAL A 92 -14.37 -10.45 -19.73
N GLN A 93 -15.46 -9.83 -20.18
CA GLN A 93 -16.67 -10.49 -20.62
C GLN A 93 -17.04 -10.06 -22.05
N GLN A 94 -17.72 -10.95 -22.78
CA GLN A 94 -18.24 -10.61 -24.10
C GLN A 94 -19.54 -9.83 -23.96
N VAL A 95 -19.48 -8.50 -24.15
CA VAL A 95 -20.66 -7.63 -24.16
C VAL A 95 -20.99 -7.30 -25.61
N ALA A 96 -22.12 -7.83 -26.10
CA ALA A 96 -22.55 -7.69 -27.50
C ALA A 96 -21.47 -8.14 -28.51
N GLY A 97 -20.66 -9.15 -28.19
CA GLY A 97 -19.58 -9.65 -29.03
C GLY A 97 -18.26 -8.88 -28.94
N VAL A 98 -18.18 -7.87 -28.08
CA VAL A 98 -16.95 -7.11 -27.84
C VAL A 98 -16.38 -7.50 -26.46
N PRO A 99 -15.09 -7.90 -26.37
CA PRO A 99 -14.44 -8.11 -25.08
C PRO A 99 -14.44 -6.79 -24.29
N THR A 100 -15.00 -6.81 -23.11
CA THR A 100 -15.14 -5.60 -22.26
C THR A 100 -14.81 -5.98 -20.82
N SER A 101 -13.97 -5.22 -20.16
CA SER A 101 -13.72 -5.37 -18.73
C SER A 101 -14.94 -4.87 -17.94
N VAL A 102 -15.48 -5.74 -17.09
CA VAL A 102 -16.69 -5.47 -16.28
C VAL A 102 -16.40 -5.75 -14.82
N PRO A 103 -16.78 -4.86 -13.89
CA PRO A 103 -16.67 -5.11 -12.47
C PRO A 103 -17.55 -6.29 -12.04
N ILE A 104 -16.95 -7.23 -11.32
CA ILE A 104 -17.61 -8.40 -10.73
C ILE A 104 -17.50 -8.28 -9.20
N ALA A 105 -18.62 -8.35 -8.50
CA ALA A 105 -18.65 -8.28 -7.05
C ALA A 105 -18.01 -9.53 -6.42
N MET A 106 -17.06 -9.32 -5.53
CA MET A 106 -16.49 -10.32 -4.64
C MET A 106 -17.07 -10.17 -3.22
N THR A 107 -17.36 -8.94 -2.81
CA THR A 107 -18.03 -8.64 -1.54
C THR A 107 -18.85 -7.37 -1.72
N THR A 108 -20.15 -7.49 -1.76
CA THR A 108 -21.08 -6.34 -1.79
C THR A 108 -21.08 -5.58 -0.47
N TYR A 109 -21.60 -4.35 -0.43
CA TYR A 109 -21.68 -3.57 0.80
C TYR A 109 -22.55 -4.27 1.87
N ALA A 110 -23.61 -4.95 1.44
CA ALA A 110 -24.45 -5.74 2.33
C ALA A 110 -23.69 -6.95 2.90
N GLU A 111 -22.99 -7.70 2.06
CA GLU A 111 -22.15 -8.83 2.51
C GLU A 111 -20.99 -8.37 3.39
N ALA A 112 -20.35 -7.23 3.10
CA ALA A 112 -19.31 -6.65 3.96
C ALA A 112 -19.82 -6.35 5.37
N LYS A 113 -21.07 -5.82 5.48
CA LYS A 113 -21.74 -5.61 6.76
C LYS A 113 -22.03 -6.93 7.48
N ASP A 114 -22.42 -7.96 6.75
CA ASP A 114 -22.68 -9.28 7.34
C ASP A 114 -21.39 -9.96 7.81
N LEU A 115 -20.30 -9.87 7.03
CA LEU A 115 -18.97 -10.33 7.44
C LEU A 115 -18.47 -9.59 8.68
N LEU A 116 -18.63 -8.26 8.75
CA LEU A 116 -18.31 -7.49 9.95
C LEU A 116 -19.04 -8.06 11.16
N ARG A 117 -20.36 -8.32 11.06
CA ARG A 117 -21.16 -8.88 12.15
C ARG A 117 -20.66 -10.26 12.56
N GLU A 118 -20.26 -11.09 11.61
CA GLU A 118 -19.71 -12.40 11.89
C GLU A 118 -18.35 -12.32 12.60
N LEU A 119 -17.45 -11.45 12.14
CA LEU A 119 -16.15 -11.19 12.78
C LEU A 119 -16.34 -10.70 14.24
N VAL A 120 -17.28 -9.79 14.48
CA VAL A 120 -17.63 -9.33 15.83
C VAL A 120 -18.16 -10.47 16.70
N THR A 121 -19.05 -11.31 16.16
CA THR A 121 -19.62 -12.47 16.89
C THR A 121 -18.55 -13.50 17.25
N ARG A 122 -17.49 -13.62 16.46
CA ARG A 122 -16.32 -14.47 16.69
C ARG A 122 -15.29 -13.85 17.65
N ASN A 123 -15.61 -12.71 18.28
CA ASN A 123 -14.73 -11.96 19.19
C ASN A 123 -13.43 -11.46 18.53
N LEU A 124 -13.44 -11.19 17.23
CA LEU A 124 -12.27 -10.68 16.50
C LEU A 124 -12.18 -9.14 16.52
N ALA A 125 -13.20 -8.44 16.98
CA ALA A 125 -13.32 -6.97 16.90
C ALA A 125 -12.25 -6.20 17.70
N GLN A 126 -11.60 -6.84 18.67
CA GLN A 126 -10.59 -6.19 19.51
C GLN A 126 -9.38 -5.78 18.68
N ASN A 127 -9.03 -4.49 18.70
CA ASN A 127 -7.98 -3.87 17.87
C ASN A 127 -8.02 -4.33 16.40
N MET A 128 -9.24 -4.50 15.85
CA MET A 128 -9.48 -4.87 14.47
C MET A 128 -9.78 -3.63 13.64
N SER A 129 -9.22 -3.58 12.44
CA SER A 129 -9.52 -2.60 11.40
C SER A 129 -9.96 -3.30 10.11
N ILE A 130 -10.86 -2.69 9.37
CA ILE A 130 -11.28 -3.19 8.06
C ILE A 130 -10.80 -2.22 6.98
N ARG A 131 -10.09 -2.73 5.98
CA ARG A 131 -9.79 -2.07 4.70
C ARG A 131 -10.75 -2.60 3.65
N TYR A 132 -11.53 -1.74 3.01
CA TYR A 132 -12.40 -2.13 1.92
C TYR A 132 -11.84 -1.65 0.60
N ALA A 133 -11.26 -2.57 -0.17
CA ALA A 133 -10.60 -2.34 -1.44
C ALA A 133 -11.52 -2.65 -2.63
N GLY A 134 -11.25 -2.05 -3.79
CA GLY A 134 -12.02 -2.32 -5.00
C GLY A 134 -13.49 -1.87 -4.94
N TRP A 135 -13.81 -0.83 -4.19
CA TRP A 135 -15.18 -0.37 -3.95
C TRP A 135 -15.68 0.68 -4.94
N MET A 136 -14.79 1.23 -5.75
CA MET A 136 -15.07 2.36 -6.65
C MET A 136 -14.32 2.24 -7.97
N ASN A 137 -14.71 3.01 -8.96
CA ASN A 137 -13.99 3.33 -10.19
C ASN A 137 -13.35 2.10 -10.89
N GLY A 138 -14.11 1.04 -11.13
CA GLY A 138 -13.64 -0.15 -11.83
C GLY A 138 -13.23 -1.33 -10.93
N GLY A 139 -13.09 -1.13 -9.63
CA GLY A 139 -12.73 -2.19 -8.70
C GLY A 139 -11.23 -2.23 -8.35
N MET A 140 -10.67 -3.43 -8.24
CA MET A 140 -9.24 -3.60 -7.91
C MET A 140 -8.33 -3.05 -9.02
N ASN A 141 -8.74 -3.17 -10.29
CA ASN A 141 -8.15 -2.45 -11.42
C ASN A 141 -8.73 -1.04 -11.52
N GLN A 142 -8.39 -0.20 -10.57
CA GLN A 142 -8.99 1.11 -10.41
C GLN A 142 -8.63 2.04 -11.55
N GLN A 143 -9.67 2.66 -12.15
CA GLN A 143 -9.53 3.77 -13.08
C GLN A 143 -9.03 5.03 -12.36
N LEU A 144 -8.49 5.99 -13.12
CA LEU A 144 -8.02 7.26 -12.54
C LEU A 144 -9.11 7.91 -11.68
N LEU A 145 -8.73 8.26 -10.46
CA LEU A 145 -9.60 8.85 -9.47
C LEU A 145 -9.76 10.37 -9.70
N SER A 146 -10.45 10.73 -10.76
CA SER A 146 -10.86 12.13 -10.99
C SER A 146 -12.10 12.52 -10.18
N SER A 147 -12.96 11.53 -9.90
CA SER A 147 -14.12 11.58 -9.02
C SER A 147 -14.46 10.16 -8.57
N VAL A 148 -14.99 10.01 -7.36
CA VAL A 148 -15.42 8.71 -6.83
C VAL A 148 -16.75 8.32 -7.46
N ARG A 149 -16.79 7.14 -8.08
CA ARG A 149 -18.00 6.53 -8.63
C ARG A 149 -18.16 5.14 -8.03
N LEU A 150 -19.25 4.94 -7.30
CA LEU A 150 -19.56 3.64 -6.73
C LEU A 150 -19.83 2.60 -7.82
N ILE A 151 -19.42 1.37 -7.55
CA ILE A 151 -19.68 0.24 -8.44
C ILE A 151 -21.08 -0.29 -8.14
N ARG A 152 -21.98 -0.24 -9.12
CA ARG A 152 -23.39 -0.64 -8.98
C ARG A 152 -23.56 -2.09 -8.54
N GLN A 153 -22.66 -2.96 -8.96
CA GLN A 153 -22.65 -4.39 -8.59
C GLN A 153 -22.41 -4.61 -7.10
N LEU A 154 -21.82 -3.65 -6.40
CA LEU A 154 -21.56 -3.72 -4.96
C LEU A 154 -22.76 -3.26 -4.11
N GLY A 155 -23.68 -2.49 -4.70
CA GLY A 155 -24.84 -1.98 -4.00
C GLY A 155 -25.01 -0.47 -4.12
N THR A 156 -25.81 0.09 -3.23
CA THR A 156 -26.17 1.51 -3.18
C THR A 156 -25.31 2.30 -2.22
N GLN A 157 -25.38 3.61 -2.33
CA GLN A 157 -24.71 4.54 -1.41
C GLN A 157 -25.19 4.35 0.03
N GLU A 158 -26.48 4.09 0.22
CA GLU A 158 -27.09 3.86 1.52
C GLU A 158 -26.58 2.57 2.16
N GLU A 159 -26.33 1.52 1.37
CA GLU A 159 -25.76 0.28 1.87
C GLU A 159 -24.30 0.47 2.32
N LEU A 160 -23.47 1.20 1.56
CA LEU A 160 -22.11 1.56 1.98
C LEU A 160 -22.12 2.40 3.26
N PHE A 161 -23.02 3.39 3.34
CA PHE A 161 -23.18 4.19 4.55
C PHE A 161 -23.63 3.34 5.75
N SER A 162 -24.56 2.41 5.54
CA SER A 162 -24.99 1.46 6.57
C SER A 162 -23.84 0.56 7.04
N PHE A 163 -22.99 0.09 6.12
CA PHE A 163 -21.81 -0.69 6.49
C PHE A 163 -20.85 0.15 7.36
N ALA A 164 -20.54 1.36 6.94
CA ALA A 164 -19.65 2.26 7.69
C ALA A 164 -20.21 2.59 9.09
N GLN A 165 -21.51 2.85 9.21
CA GLN A 165 -22.16 3.05 10.51
C GLN A 165 -22.09 1.82 11.42
N ASN A 166 -22.29 0.63 10.87
CA ASN A 166 -22.19 -0.61 11.66
C ASN A 166 -20.76 -0.86 12.13
N ALA A 167 -19.74 -0.53 11.30
CA ALA A 167 -18.34 -0.59 11.70
C ALA A 167 -18.06 0.37 12.88
N ALA A 168 -18.51 1.61 12.78
CA ALA A 168 -18.38 2.60 13.85
C ALA A 168 -19.07 2.17 15.16
N ILE A 169 -20.29 1.62 15.09
CA ILE A 169 -21.03 1.08 16.25
C ILE A 169 -20.27 -0.09 16.89
N ALA A 170 -19.66 -0.93 16.08
CA ALA A 170 -18.84 -2.06 16.56
C ALA A 170 -17.46 -1.63 17.11
N GLY A 171 -17.10 -0.35 17.00
CA GLY A 171 -15.77 0.14 17.38
C GLY A 171 -14.66 -0.34 16.43
N VAL A 172 -15.00 -0.72 15.22
CA VAL A 172 -14.07 -1.21 14.20
C VAL A 172 -13.80 -0.11 13.18
N PRO A 173 -12.58 0.47 13.13
CA PRO A 173 -12.23 1.45 12.11
C PRO A 173 -12.37 0.86 10.69
N LEU A 174 -13.11 1.55 9.85
CA LEU A 174 -13.25 1.24 8.43
C LEU A 174 -12.41 2.19 7.61
N TYR A 175 -11.59 1.65 6.73
CA TYR A 175 -10.78 2.41 5.78
C TYR A 175 -11.26 2.12 4.36
N LEU A 176 -11.54 3.17 3.60
CA LEU A 176 -11.84 3.07 2.18
C LEU A 176 -10.56 3.25 1.36
N ASP A 177 -10.24 2.22 0.59
CA ASP A 177 -8.95 2.08 -0.07
C ASP A 177 -8.93 2.64 -1.49
N GLY A 178 -7.77 3.09 -1.97
CA GLY A 178 -7.60 3.52 -3.34
C GLY A 178 -6.17 3.72 -3.81
N LEU A 179 -6.05 3.72 -5.14
CA LEU A 179 -4.85 4.09 -5.89
C LEU A 179 -4.97 5.55 -6.34
N THR A 180 -3.89 6.30 -6.26
CA THR A 180 -3.88 7.73 -6.57
C THR A 180 -2.81 8.14 -7.59
N ALA A 181 -1.69 7.42 -7.62
CA ALA A 181 -0.52 7.73 -8.44
C ALA A 181 -0.40 6.85 -9.71
N PHE A 182 -1.33 5.90 -9.90
CA PHE A 182 -1.32 4.97 -11.03
C PHE A 182 -2.64 4.98 -11.79
N ALA A 183 -2.57 4.69 -13.09
CA ALA A 183 -3.72 4.40 -13.93
C ALA A 183 -3.35 3.26 -14.89
N ARG A 184 -4.25 2.28 -15.07
CA ARG A 184 -4.01 1.14 -15.96
C ARG A 184 -4.48 1.42 -17.39
N ASP A 185 -5.70 1.87 -17.55
CA ASP A 185 -6.29 2.07 -18.86
C ASP A 185 -6.19 3.53 -19.33
N SER A 186 -5.87 3.73 -20.60
CA SER A 186 -5.85 5.03 -21.24
C SER A 186 -6.97 5.15 -22.26
N GLY A 187 -7.91 6.04 -22.02
CA GLY A 187 -9.03 6.30 -22.92
C GLY A 187 -9.93 7.44 -22.47
N LEU A 188 -10.67 8.01 -23.41
CA LEU A 188 -11.59 9.11 -23.12
C LEU A 188 -12.71 8.73 -22.15
N LEU A 189 -13.16 7.48 -22.20
CA LEU A 189 -14.21 6.96 -21.33
C LEU A 189 -13.70 6.64 -19.94
N GLU A 190 -12.39 6.35 -19.81
CA GLU A 190 -11.72 6.02 -18.55
C GLU A 190 -11.31 7.27 -17.75
N GLY A 191 -11.39 8.45 -18.37
CA GLY A 191 -11.05 9.73 -17.74
C GLY A 191 -9.54 9.99 -17.65
N PHE A 192 -8.70 9.08 -18.12
CA PHE A 192 -7.25 9.18 -18.21
C PHE A 192 -6.80 9.09 -19.66
N ILE A 193 -5.95 10.02 -20.08
CA ILE A 193 -5.33 10.02 -21.41
C ILE A 193 -3.82 10.06 -21.19
N ALA A 194 -3.12 8.97 -21.49
CA ALA A 194 -1.69 8.82 -21.18
C ALA A 194 -0.86 9.99 -21.71
N PHE A 195 -1.06 10.39 -22.96
CA PHE A 195 -0.37 11.55 -23.56
C PHE A 195 -0.48 12.85 -22.75
N ARG A 196 -1.60 13.08 -22.09
CA ARG A 196 -1.89 14.31 -21.30
C ARG A 196 -1.55 14.15 -19.82
N ASP A 197 -1.89 12.99 -19.23
CA ASP A 197 -2.03 12.80 -17.81
C ASP A 197 -0.93 11.94 -17.20
N ALA A 198 -0.22 11.13 -18.02
CA ALA A 198 0.93 10.35 -17.54
C ALA A 198 2.15 11.25 -17.29
N ALA A 199 2.89 10.91 -16.24
CA ALA A 199 4.23 11.45 -16.04
C ALA A 199 5.16 11.07 -17.21
N ARG A 200 6.28 11.73 -17.33
CA ARG A 200 7.26 11.49 -18.39
C ARG A 200 8.57 10.97 -17.83
N PHE A 201 9.17 10.03 -18.54
CA PHE A 201 10.57 9.68 -18.36
C PHE A 201 11.50 10.81 -18.86
N THR A 202 12.78 10.71 -18.59
CA THR A 202 13.78 11.64 -19.14
C THR A 202 13.86 11.56 -20.66
N THR A 203 13.51 10.43 -21.25
CA THR A 203 13.35 10.18 -22.69
C THR A 203 12.13 10.90 -23.30
N ARG A 204 11.25 11.49 -22.46
CA ARG A 204 9.99 12.16 -22.80
C ARG A 204 8.84 11.23 -23.18
N GLU A 205 9.06 9.93 -23.11
CA GLU A 205 7.99 8.94 -23.25
C GLU A 205 7.06 8.98 -22.06
N GLU A 206 5.84 8.51 -22.24
CA GLU A 206 4.92 8.25 -21.12
C GLU A 206 5.58 7.28 -20.15
N ALA A 207 5.50 7.56 -18.85
CA ALA A 207 6.00 6.67 -17.82
C ALA A 207 5.04 5.47 -17.69
N GLU A 208 5.14 4.57 -18.65
CA GLU A 208 4.45 3.30 -18.70
C GLU A 208 5.33 2.23 -18.08
N ILE A 209 4.79 1.49 -17.12
CA ILE A 209 5.53 0.49 -16.35
C ILE A 209 4.86 -0.85 -16.53
N PRO A 210 5.54 -1.82 -17.15
CA PRO A 210 5.03 -3.19 -17.24
C PRO A 210 5.07 -3.84 -15.85
N GLU A 211 4.12 -4.73 -15.59
CA GLU A 211 4.18 -5.57 -14.43
C GLU A 211 5.35 -6.56 -14.57
N TYR A 212 6.11 -6.76 -13.50
CA TYR A 212 7.26 -7.65 -13.52
C TYR A 212 6.82 -9.11 -13.35
N SER A 213 7.33 -10.00 -14.21
CA SER A 213 7.18 -11.43 -14.07
C SER A 213 8.41 -12.05 -13.42
N PRO A 214 8.29 -12.63 -12.23
CA PRO A 214 9.41 -13.36 -11.60
C PRO A 214 9.77 -14.65 -12.35
N ILE A 215 8.87 -15.15 -13.20
CA ILE A 215 9.10 -16.36 -14.01
C ILE A 215 10.04 -16.06 -15.20
N TRP A 216 9.81 -14.93 -15.87
CA TRP A 216 10.55 -14.55 -17.07
C TRP A 216 11.68 -13.54 -16.78
N TYR A 217 11.77 -13.04 -15.55
CA TYR A 217 12.69 -11.98 -15.13
C TYR A 217 12.60 -10.72 -16.00
N GLY A 218 11.38 -10.36 -16.43
CA GLY A 218 11.11 -9.23 -17.31
C GLY A 218 9.67 -8.76 -17.23
N ALA A 219 9.24 -8.00 -18.24
CA ALA A 219 7.86 -7.56 -18.35
C ALA A 219 6.90 -8.75 -18.43
N ASN A 220 5.77 -8.66 -17.76
CA ASN A 220 4.71 -9.66 -17.84
C ASN A 220 3.74 -9.27 -18.96
N ASP A 221 3.90 -9.90 -20.11
CA ASP A 221 3.07 -9.62 -21.29
C ASP A 221 1.61 -10.13 -21.13
N ASP A 222 1.35 -10.94 -20.11
CA ASP A 222 0.01 -11.47 -19.81
C ASP A 222 -0.81 -10.51 -18.91
N ARG A 223 -0.20 -9.42 -18.43
CA ARG A 223 -0.83 -8.40 -17.58
C ARG A 223 -0.72 -7.01 -18.19
N ASP A 224 -1.76 -6.22 -17.96
CA ASP A 224 -1.79 -4.85 -18.42
C ASP A 224 -0.67 -4.02 -17.78
N THR A 225 -0.04 -3.17 -18.56
CA THR A 225 0.88 -2.15 -18.09
C THR A 225 0.10 -1.07 -17.31
N TYR A 226 0.79 -0.32 -16.47
CA TYR A 226 0.21 0.84 -15.81
C TYR A 226 1.07 2.07 -16.03
N TYR A 227 0.40 3.23 -16.03
CA TYR A 227 1.04 4.53 -16.17
C TYR A 227 1.23 5.19 -14.82
N LEU A 228 2.38 5.83 -14.63
CA LEU A 228 2.55 6.78 -13.55
C LEU A 228 1.79 8.06 -13.89
N VAL A 229 0.94 8.49 -12.96
CA VAL A 229 0.14 9.71 -13.13
C VAL A 229 0.99 10.93 -12.73
N LYS A 230 0.82 12.05 -13.45
CA LYS A 230 1.48 13.32 -13.07
C LYS A 230 1.24 13.66 -11.60
N PRO A 231 2.24 14.09 -10.83
CA PRO A 231 2.10 14.34 -9.39
C PRO A 231 0.95 15.28 -9.02
N ALA A 232 0.73 16.31 -9.82
CA ALA A 232 -0.38 17.23 -9.60
C ALA A 232 -1.78 16.57 -9.78
N ILE A 233 -1.89 15.56 -10.65
CA ILE A 233 -3.12 14.79 -10.83
C ILE A 233 -3.25 13.78 -9.68
N ALA A 234 -2.17 13.09 -9.32
CA ALA A 234 -2.13 12.18 -8.19
C ALA A 234 -2.62 12.86 -6.89
N MET A 235 -2.15 14.08 -6.62
CA MET A 235 -2.58 14.82 -5.43
C MET A 235 -4.07 15.23 -5.47
N ARG A 236 -4.63 15.50 -6.66
CA ARG A 236 -6.10 15.68 -6.78
C ARG A 236 -6.86 14.39 -6.48
N SER A 237 -6.33 13.24 -6.93
CA SER A 237 -6.90 11.94 -6.63
C SER A 237 -6.86 11.63 -5.13
N VAL A 238 -5.76 11.97 -4.45
CA VAL A 238 -5.65 11.89 -2.99
C VAL A 238 -6.79 12.67 -2.31
N ASN A 239 -6.99 13.93 -2.69
CA ASN A 239 -8.05 14.75 -2.10
C ASN A 239 -9.44 14.17 -2.38
N ALA A 240 -9.71 13.71 -3.60
CA ALA A 240 -10.99 13.11 -3.95
C ALA A 240 -11.29 11.83 -3.12
N LEU A 241 -10.27 10.99 -2.89
CA LEU A 241 -10.40 9.79 -2.06
C LEU A 241 -10.65 10.16 -0.59
N VAL A 242 -9.89 11.11 -0.06
CA VAL A 242 -10.03 11.59 1.32
C VAL A 242 -11.44 12.16 1.57
N ASP A 243 -11.93 13.01 0.65
CA ASP A 243 -13.26 13.62 0.77
C ASP A 243 -14.38 12.56 0.68
N ALA A 244 -14.21 11.58 -0.20
CA ALA A 244 -15.16 10.49 -0.31
C ALA A 244 -15.18 9.61 0.95
N ALA A 245 -14.03 9.18 1.46
CA ALA A 245 -13.96 8.40 2.69
C ALA A 245 -14.59 9.17 3.86
N ALA A 246 -14.30 10.45 3.98
CA ALA A 246 -14.87 11.31 5.00
C ALA A 246 -16.40 11.42 4.93
N SER A 247 -16.99 11.42 3.73
CA SER A 247 -18.44 11.49 3.56
C SER A 247 -19.19 10.29 4.13
N TYR A 248 -18.50 9.16 4.30
CA TYR A 248 -19.01 7.96 4.97
C TYR A 248 -18.59 7.84 6.43
N GLY A 249 -17.81 8.80 6.96
CA GLY A 249 -17.22 8.71 8.30
C GLY A 249 -16.14 7.64 8.41
N ALA A 250 -15.53 7.26 7.29
CA ALA A 250 -14.44 6.27 7.21
C ALA A 250 -13.07 6.95 7.18
N GLY A 251 -12.05 6.22 7.61
CA GLY A 251 -10.66 6.53 7.35
C GLY A 251 -10.28 6.31 5.88
N VAL A 252 -9.11 6.77 5.49
CA VAL A 252 -8.59 6.59 4.14
C VAL A 252 -7.45 5.58 4.14
N SER A 253 -7.43 4.70 3.14
CA SER A 253 -6.32 3.79 2.88
C SER A 253 -5.68 4.09 1.53
N PHE A 254 -4.35 4.18 1.52
CA PHE A 254 -3.57 4.41 0.31
C PHE A 254 -2.75 3.16 -0.03
N ARG A 255 -2.90 2.66 -1.26
CA ARG A 255 -2.09 1.55 -1.79
C ARG A 255 -0.74 2.01 -2.34
N ASP A 256 -0.54 3.29 -2.58
CA ASP A 256 0.61 3.87 -3.28
C ASP A 256 1.25 5.06 -2.54
N ILE A 257 0.45 5.95 -1.97
CA ILE A 257 0.97 7.07 -1.18
C ILE A 257 1.64 6.56 0.09
N GLY A 258 2.83 7.06 0.34
CA GLY A 258 3.62 6.73 1.52
C GLY A 258 4.83 5.84 1.23
N TYR A 259 4.84 5.09 0.11
CA TYR A 259 6.02 4.32 -0.29
C TYR A 259 6.47 4.55 -1.74
N MET A 260 5.56 4.92 -2.63
CA MET A 260 5.86 5.17 -4.03
C MET A 260 6.17 6.65 -4.26
N LEU A 261 7.35 6.91 -4.80
CA LEU A 261 7.81 8.25 -5.19
C LEU A 261 8.19 8.24 -6.66
N SER A 262 7.43 8.94 -7.48
CA SER A 262 7.68 9.11 -8.91
C SER A 262 8.02 10.56 -9.22
N ALA A 263 8.95 10.78 -10.16
CA ALA A 263 9.20 12.09 -10.76
C ALA A 263 8.36 12.25 -12.03
N ASP A 264 8.18 13.49 -12.47
CA ASP A 264 7.69 13.83 -13.79
C ASP A 264 8.73 14.71 -14.49
N TYR A 265 9.34 14.16 -15.53
CA TYR A 265 10.38 14.87 -16.32
C TYR A 265 9.78 15.63 -17.51
N ASP A 266 8.47 15.94 -17.48
CA ASP A 266 7.86 16.83 -18.48
C ASP A 266 8.58 18.19 -18.45
N SER A 267 9.09 18.62 -19.60
CA SER A 267 9.89 19.85 -19.71
C SER A 267 9.13 21.12 -19.32
N LYS A 268 7.78 21.08 -19.33
CA LYS A 268 6.93 22.21 -18.94
C LYS A 268 6.55 22.19 -17.45
N ASN A 269 6.49 21.01 -16.84
CA ASN A 269 5.99 20.81 -15.48
C ASN A 269 6.87 19.83 -14.71
N HIS A 270 8.17 19.97 -14.83
CA HIS A 270 9.14 19.11 -14.16
C HIS A 270 8.89 19.07 -12.64
N THR A 271 8.75 17.85 -12.10
CA THR A 271 8.56 17.61 -10.67
C THR A 271 9.50 16.51 -10.21
N THR A 272 10.38 16.82 -9.27
CA THR A 272 11.35 15.84 -8.74
C THR A 272 10.71 14.90 -7.73
N ARG A 273 11.35 13.77 -7.45
CA ARG A 273 10.93 12.83 -6.39
C ARG A 273 10.90 13.50 -5.02
N GLU A 274 11.86 14.40 -4.73
CA GLU A 274 11.91 15.14 -3.48
C GLU A 274 10.71 16.08 -3.33
N ALA A 275 10.29 16.73 -4.42
CA ALA A 275 9.09 17.56 -4.41
C ALA A 275 7.84 16.72 -4.15
N VAL A 276 7.74 15.53 -4.76
CA VAL A 276 6.63 14.59 -4.50
C VAL A 276 6.66 14.09 -3.05
N LEU A 277 7.84 13.75 -2.51
CA LEU A 277 8.00 13.37 -1.11
C LEU A 277 7.45 14.46 -0.18
N HIS A 278 7.83 15.72 -0.41
CA HIS A 278 7.33 16.84 0.42
C HIS A 278 5.83 17.00 0.31
N GLN A 279 5.25 16.92 -0.90
CA GLN A 279 3.80 17.01 -1.09
C GLN A 279 3.05 15.89 -0.36
N GLN A 280 3.53 14.65 -0.44
CA GLN A 280 2.93 13.51 0.27
C GLN A 280 3.09 13.66 1.80
N ALA A 281 4.27 14.05 2.27
CA ALA A 281 4.53 14.23 3.70
C ALA A 281 3.66 15.32 4.31
N GLU A 282 3.52 16.47 3.62
CA GLU A 282 2.65 17.57 4.05
C GLU A 282 1.19 17.13 4.09
N LYS A 283 0.72 16.40 3.07
CA LYS A 283 -0.67 15.91 3.03
C LYS A 283 -0.97 14.91 4.14
N LEU A 284 -0.08 13.95 4.38
CA LEU A 284 -0.26 12.98 5.46
C LEU A 284 -0.23 13.65 6.84
N ALA A 285 0.66 14.65 7.04
CA ALA A 285 0.70 15.43 8.27
C ALA A 285 -0.58 16.28 8.47
N GLU A 286 -1.14 16.85 7.40
CA GLU A 286 -2.45 17.55 7.42
C GLU A 286 -3.58 16.62 7.86
N LEU A 287 -3.64 15.42 7.27
CA LEU A 287 -4.66 14.41 7.62
C LEU A 287 -4.55 14.01 9.09
N LYS A 288 -3.33 13.72 9.57
CA LYS A 288 -3.08 13.40 10.97
C LYS A 288 -3.49 14.55 11.91
N ALA A 289 -3.11 15.77 11.57
CA ALA A 289 -3.43 16.96 12.37
C ALA A 289 -4.95 17.25 12.42
N SER A 290 -5.69 16.88 11.38
CA SER A 290 -7.16 16.98 11.34
C SER A 290 -7.88 15.82 12.07
N GLY A 291 -7.13 14.89 12.70
CA GLY A 291 -7.69 13.75 13.42
C GLY A 291 -8.27 12.66 12.50
N ARG A 292 -7.83 12.62 11.25
CA ARG A 292 -8.26 11.58 10.32
C ARG A 292 -7.39 10.33 10.46
N ASP A 293 -8.05 9.18 10.45
CA ASP A 293 -7.36 7.90 10.41
C ASP A 293 -6.84 7.61 9.01
N VAL A 294 -5.55 7.29 8.94
CA VAL A 294 -4.83 7.01 7.70
C VAL A 294 -4.20 5.63 7.78
N MET A 295 -4.54 4.77 6.85
CA MET A 295 -3.90 3.49 6.61
C MET A 295 -3.01 3.60 5.37
N ILE A 296 -1.81 3.07 5.46
CA ILE A 296 -0.88 3.02 4.31
C ILE A 296 -0.40 1.59 4.10
N ARG A 297 -0.04 1.29 2.89
CA ARG A 297 0.61 0.03 2.53
C ARG A 297 2.13 0.22 2.57
N GLN A 298 2.87 -0.67 3.23
CA GLN A 298 4.33 -0.57 3.44
C GLN A 298 4.72 0.72 4.19
N GLY A 299 5.20 1.75 3.51
CA GLY A 299 5.45 3.08 4.07
C GLY A 299 6.91 3.41 4.34
N ASN A 300 7.37 4.53 3.77
CA ASN A 300 8.62 5.17 4.11
C ASN A 300 8.48 5.95 5.44
N ASP A 301 9.60 6.39 6.03
CA ASP A 301 9.62 7.06 7.33
C ASP A 301 8.66 8.26 7.44
N TYR A 302 8.61 9.11 6.41
CA TYR A 302 7.75 10.30 6.40
C TYR A 302 6.25 9.98 6.44
N ALA A 303 5.86 8.79 5.96
CA ALA A 303 4.49 8.33 5.95
C ALA A 303 4.17 7.48 7.19
N ALA A 304 5.07 6.58 7.57
CA ALA A 304 4.90 5.69 8.72
C ALA A 304 4.62 6.47 10.02
N VAL A 305 5.32 7.58 10.24
CA VAL A 305 5.14 8.43 11.43
C VAL A 305 3.78 9.17 11.45
N GLN A 306 3.04 9.19 10.35
CA GLN A 306 1.72 9.81 10.24
C GLN A 306 0.58 8.78 10.17
N ALA A 307 0.89 7.52 9.90
CA ALA A 307 -0.10 6.47 9.75
C ALA A 307 -0.74 6.07 11.09
N THR A 308 -2.01 5.68 11.03
CA THR A 308 -2.70 5.00 12.14
C THR A 308 -2.37 3.50 12.11
N LEU A 309 -2.33 2.91 10.92
CA LEU A 309 -1.96 1.51 10.69
C LEU A 309 -1.18 1.39 9.39
N ILE A 310 -0.09 0.62 9.42
CA ILE A 310 0.66 0.21 8.23
C ILE A 310 0.32 -1.25 7.93
N THR A 311 -0.03 -1.54 6.68
CA THR A 311 -0.31 -2.90 6.21
C THR A 311 0.74 -3.36 5.21
N ASP A 312 0.83 -4.67 5.02
CA ASP A 312 1.76 -5.28 4.06
C ASP A 312 3.22 -4.79 4.23
N MET A 313 3.65 -4.58 5.48
CA MET A 313 5.05 -4.22 5.75
C MET A 313 5.96 -5.37 5.32
N ASP A 314 7.00 -5.05 4.56
CA ASP A 314 7.99 -6.03 4.12
C ASP A 314 8.90 -6.41 5.29
N PHE A 315 8.84 -7.69 5.68
CA PHE A 315 9.67 -8.26 6.75
C PHE A 315 10.84 -9.08 6.20
N ASP A 316 10.86 -9.39 4.93
CA ASP A 316 11.83 -10.30 4.32
C ASP A 316 12.93 -9.58 3.53
N GLY A 317 12.69 -8.32 3.13
CA GLY A 317 13.64 -7.54 2.35
C GLY A 317 14.00 -8.20 1.01
N GLY A 318 15.25 -8.07 0.61
CA GLY A 318 15.75 -8.73 -0.61
C GLY A 318 16.13 -10.18 -0.31
N GLN A 319 15.34 -11.13 -0.79
CA GLN A 319 15.54 -12.58 -0.62
C GLN A 319 16.63 -13.12 -1.55
N TYR A 320 17.86 -12.60 -1.44
CA TYR A 320 18.99 -13.15 -2.19
C TYR A 320 19.54 -14.38 -1.47
N SER A 321 19.83 -15.45 -2.22
CA SER A 321 20.37 -16.72 -1.68
C SER A 321 21.71 -16.60 -0.95
N ILE A 322 22.36 -15.47 -1.01
CA ILE A 322 23.63 -15.18 -0.31
C ILE A 322 23.42 -14.45 1.04
N ILE A 323 22.18 -14.14 1.41
CA ILE A 323 21.86 -13.49 2.67
C ILE A 323 21.62 -14.58 3.71
N ASP A 324 22.39 -14.55 4.79
CA ASP A 324 22.27 -15.50 5.89
C ASP A 324 21.16 -15.10 6.88
N GLU A 325 20.95 -13.78 7.09
CA GLU A 325 20.01 -13.27 8.08
C GLU A 325 19.49 -11.88 7.65
N TYR A 326 18.19 -11.65 7.86
CA TYR A 326 17.56 -10.36 7.68
C TYR A 326 17.56 -9.58 9.02
N ILE A 327 18.04 -8.35 8.99
CA ILE A 327 18.02 -7.47 10.18
C ILE A 327 16.74 -6.66 10.16
N PRO A 328 15.82 -6.82 11.15
CA PRO A 328 14.53 -6.13 11.21
C PRO A 328 14.69 -4.66 11.64
N PHE A 329 15.55 -3.93 10.98
CA PHE A 329 15.95 -2.57 11.36
C PHE A 329 14.77 -1.60 11.42
N TYR A 330 13.90 -1.64 10.40
CA TYR A 330 12.78 -0.73 10.30
C TYR A 330 11.64 -1.08 11.29
N PRO A 331 11.21 -2.34 11.42
CA PRO A 331 10.33 -2.76 12.51
C PRO A 331 10.86 -2.35 13.89
N LEU A 332 12.15 -2.59 14.18
CA LEU A 332 12.77 -2.19 15.44
C LEU A 332 12.69 -0.67 15.70
N ALA A 333 12.82 0.15 14.67
CA ALA A 333 12.73 1.60 14.82
C ALA A 333 11.30 2.07 15.08
N LEU A 334 10.28 1.41 14.51
CA LEU A 334 8.87 1.77 14.62
C LEU A 334 8.15 1.08 15.77
N HIS A 335 8.70 -0.01 16.32
CA HIS A 335 8.09 -0.85 17.34
C HIS A 335 7.55 -0.03 18.52
N SER A 336 6.37 -0.39 19.02
CA SER A 336 5.62 0.27 20.09
C SER A 336 5.21 1.74 19.82
N ARG A 337 5.42 2.25 18.63
CA ARG A 337 5.03 3.63 18.23
C ARG A 337 4.00 3.66 17.12
N VAL A 338 4.06 2.72 16.20
CA VAL A 338 3.15 2.60 15.06
C VAL A 338 2.62 1.18 15.01
N SER A 339 1.32 1.02 14.79
CA SER A 339 0.72 -0.28 14.53
C SER A 339 1.02 -0.71 13.10
N TYR A 340 1.44 -1.97 12.93
CA TYR A 340 1.70 -2.52 11.59
C TYR A 340 1.40 -4.01 11.52
N THR A 341 1.13 -4.48 10.30
CA THR A 341 0.93 -5.88 9.94
C THR A 341 1.82 -6.26 8.75
N GLY A 342 2.15 -7.52 8.63
CA GLY A 342 2.82 -8.08 7.45
C GLY A 342 1.84 -8.45 6.34
N ALA A 343 2.20 -9.42 5.52
CA ALA A 343 1.38 -9.96 4.46
C ALA A 343 0.13 -10.69 4.99
N SER A 344 -0.87 -10.87 4.11
CA SER A 344 -2.08 -11.63 4.43
C SER A 344 -1.77 -13.12 4.62
N LEU A 345 -2.03 -13.65 5.81
CA LEU A 345 -1.69 -15.03 6.17
C LEU A 345 -2.42 -16.06 5.29
N ASN A 346 -3.70 -15.83 5.03
CA ASN A 346 -4.52 -16.78 4.25
C ASN A 346 -4.23 -16.74 2.74
N LEU A 347 -3.40 -15.83 2.28
CA LEU A 347 -2.94 -15.78 0.89
C LEU A 347 -1.49 -16.23 0.72
N ALA A 348 -0.80 -16.49 1.83
CA ALA A 348 0.59 -16.94 1.81
C ALA A 348 0.68 -18.45 1.51
N ASP A 349 1.79 -18.86 0.90
CA ASP A 349 2.10 -20.27 0.65
C ASP A 349 2.30 -21.02 1.98
N ASP A 350 2.89 -20.36 2.98
CA ASP A 350 3.07 -20.87 4.34
C ASP A 350 2.54 -19.84 5.36
N ALA A 351 1.31 -20.06 5.80
CA ALA A 351 0.65 -19.18 6.78
C ALA A 351 1.32 -19.22 8.16
N GLU A 352 1.92 -20.38 8.54
CA GLU A 352 2.60 -20.51 9.84
C GLU A 352 3.91 -19.72 9.85
N GLU A 353 4.68 -19.76 8.76
CA GLU A 353 5.88 -18.95 8.63
C GLU A 353 5.56 -17.45 8.71
N VAL A 354 4.53 -16.98 7.99
CA VAL A 354 4.11 -15.56 8.04
C VAL A 354 3.63 -15.16 9.44
N LEU A 355 2.94 -16.06 10.16
CA LEU A 355 2.49 -15.81 11.52
C LEU A 355 3.69 -15.67 12.48
N LEU A 356 4.64 -16.60 12.42
CA LEU A 356 5.84 -16.57 13.25
C LEU A 356 6.72 -15.36 12.92
N ARG A 357 6.86 -15.02 11.65
CA ARG A 357 7.57 -13.82 11.22
C ARG A 357 6.89 -12.55 11.74
N SER A 358 5.56 -12.49 11.71
CA SER A 358 4.81 -11.37 12.30
C SER A 358 5.08 -11.21 13.79
N ALA A 359 5.15 -12.32 14.52
CA ALA A 359 5.50 -12.32 15.94
C ALA A 359 6.94 -11.85 16.18
N GLU A 360 7.90 -12.36 15.41
CA GLU A 360 9.31 -11.96 15.47
C GLU A 360 9.47 -10.45 15.23
N MET A 361 8.71 -9.89 14.31
CA MET A 361 8.74 -8.46 13.98
C MET A 361 7.90 -7.59 14.93
N GLY A 362 7.22 -8.17 15.93
CA GLY A 362 6.31 -7.45 16.82
C GLY A 362 5.12 -6.83 16.06
N ALA A 363 4.65 -7.49 15.02
CA ALA A 363 3.56 -7.04 14.17
C ALA A 363 2.21 -7.62 14.60
N GLY A 364 1.12 -7.09 14.05
CA GLY A 364 -0.19 -7.74 14.06
C GLY A 364 -0.39 -8.66 12.87
N LEU A 365 -1.59 -9.22 12.78
CA LEU A 365 -1.97 -10.15 11.72
C LEU A 365 -2.84 -9.48 10.66
N GLN A 366 -2.73 -9.94 9.43
CA GLN A 366 -3.55 -9.49 8.31
C GLN A 366 -4.18 -10.69 7.60
N TYR A 367 -5.43 -10.51 7.18
CA TYR A 367 -6.16 -11.46 6.35
C TYR A 367 -6.93 -10.72 5.26
N THR A 368 -7.09 -11.35 4.10
CA THR A 368 -7.89 -10.84 2.98
C THR A 368 -9.10 -11.73 2.78
N LEU A 369 -10.30 -11.15 2.70
CA LEU A 369 -11.55 -11.89 2.63
C LEU A 369 -12.42 -11.46 1.45
N THR A 370 -13.13 -12.42 0.90
CA THR A 370 -14.24 -12.24 -0.03
C THR A 370 -15.49 -12.96 0.48
N ALA A 371 -16.67 -12.40 0.21
CA ALA A 371 -17.93 -13.08 0.49
C ALA A 371 -18.26 -14.12 -0.58
N GLN A 372 -17.81 -13.86 -1.81
CA GLN A 372 -18.00 -14.78 -2.92
C GLN A 372 -16.92 -15.85 -2.97
N SER A 373 -17.30 -17.03 -3.48
CA SER A 373 -16.39 -18.13 -3.65
C SER A 373 -15.29 -17.84 -4.67
N ALA A 374 -14.11 -18.41 -4.45
CA ALA A 374 -12.97 -18.38 -5.38
C ALA A 374 -13.28 -18.82 -6.82
N ARG A 375 -14.38 -19.55 -7.04
CA ARG A 375 -14.85 -19.91 -8.40
C ARG A 375 -15.13 -18.69 -9.29
N VAL A 376 -15.48 -17.55 -8.70
CA VAL A 376 -15.72 -16.29 -9.43
C VAL A 376 -14.42 -15.79 -10.07
N LEU A 377 -13.28 -16.12 -9.48
CA LEU A 377 -11.95 -15.72 -9.95
C LEU A 377 -11.48 -16.52 -11.20
N GLN A 378 -12.16 -17.61 -11.54
CA GLN A 378 -11.80 -18.39 -12.72
C GLN A 378 -11.82 -17.52 -13.98
N ASP A 379 -10.81 -17.66 -14.83
CA ASP A 379 -10.58 -16.83 -16.02
C ASP A 379 -10.42 -15.34 -15.73
N SER A 380 -9.93 -14.98 -14.56
CA SER A 380 -9.50 -13.63 -14.21
C SER A 380 -7.99 -13.59 -13.93
N THR A 381 -7.43 -12.38 -13.84
CA THR A 381 -6.02 -12.15 -13.48
C THR A 381 -5.78 -12.12 -11.95
N TYR A 382 -6.82 -12.38 -11.14
CA TYR A 382 -6.80 -12.24 -9.68
C TYR A 382 -6.67 -13.57 -8.94
N SER A 383 -5.80 -14.45 -9.41
CA SER A 383 -5.54 -15.76 -8.79
C SER A 383 -5.00 -15.65 -7.35
N GLU A 384 -4.38 -14.52 -7.01
CA GLU A 384 -3.89 -14.23 -5.68
C GLU A 384 -4.98 -14.27 -4.60
N PHE A 385 -6.26 -14.06 -4.95
CA PHE A 385 -7.37 -14.11 -3.99
C PHE A 385 -8.04 -15.49 -3.84
N TYR A 386 -7.48 -16.56 -4.39
CA TYR A 386 -8.07 -17.89 -4.24
C TYR A 386 -8.24 -18.35 -2.78
N GLY A 387 -7.36 -17.92 -1.90
CA GLY A 387 -7.42 -18.19 -0.46
C GLY A 387 -8.32 -17.23 0.34
N ALA A 388 -9.08 -16.34 -0.31
CA ALA A 388 -9.83 -15.29 0.37
C ALA A 388 -11.29 -15.62 0.71
N ASP A 389 -11.83 -16.77 0.27
CA ASP A 389 -13.23 -17.17 0.52
C ASP A 389 -13.51 -17.27 2.03
N ALA A 390 -14.25 -16.30 2.57
CA ALA A 390 -14.52 -16.20 4.00
C ALA A 390 -15.22 -17.45 4.54
N SER A 391 -16.07 -18.10 3.74
CA SER A 391 -16.80 -19.32 4.16
C SER A 391 -15.88 -20.50 4.45
N LEU A 392 -14.67 -20.47 3.93
CA LEU A 392 -13.68 -21.55 4.09
C LEU A 392 -12.64 -21.25 5.15
N VAL A 393 -12.32 -19.95 5.41
CA VAL A 393 -11.14 -19.58 6.20
C VAL A 393 -11.45 -18.96 7.55
N LEU A 394 -12.71 -18.54 7.83
CA LEU A 394 -13.04 -17.82 9.06
C LEU A 394 -12.82 -18.61 10.35
N ASP A 395 -12.99 -19.94 10.32
CA ASP A 395 -12.76 -20.78 11.51
C ASP A 395 -11.26 -20.84 11.84
N ASP A 396 -10.41 -21.02 10.82
CA ASP A 396 -8.95 -21.02 10.95
C ASP A 396 -8.43 -19.66 11.41
N ILE A 397 -8.92 -18.56 10.81
CA ILE A 397 -8.59 -17.19 11.23
C ILE A 397 -8.95 -16.97 12.70
N THR A 398 -10.13 -17.41 13.12
CA THR A 398 -10.56 -17.26 14.51
C THR A 398 -9.62 -17.98 15.48
N ALA A 399 -9.23 -19.20 15.15
CA ALA A 399 -8.31 -19.99 15.95
C ALA A 399 -6.89 -19.37 16.00
N GLN A 400 -6.36 -18.97 14.83
CA GLN A 400 -5.04 -18.36 14.70
C GLN A 400 -4.94 -17.04 15.47
N VAL A 401 -5.92 -16.15 15.31
CA VAL A 401 -5.96 -14.85 16.02
C VAL A 401 -6.07 -15.04 17.52
N ALA A 402 -6.91 -15.97 17.99
CA ALA A 402 -7.04 -16.27 19.42
C ALA A 402 -5.73 -16.80 20.00
N GLN A 403 -5.08 -17.75 19.33
CA GLN A 403 -3.79 -18.28 19.73
C GLN A 403 -2.71 -17.20 19.74
N TYR A 404 -2.62 -16.41 18.66
CA TYR A 404 -1.63 -15.35 18.53
C TYR A 404 -1.75 -14.33 19.67
N ARG A 405 -2.96 -13.82 19.92
CA ARG A 405 -3.21 -12.85 21.00
C ARG A 405 -2.89 -13.41 22.39
N GLN A 406 -3.17 -14.68 22.61
CA GLN A 406 -2.91 -15.32 23.90
C GLN A 406 -1.41 -15.55 24.14
N THR A 407 -0.63 -15.86 23.11
CA THR A 407 0.76 -16.32 23.25
C THR A 407 1.78 -15.28 22.85
N LEU A 408 1.58 -14.55 21.77
CA LEU A 408 2.57 -13.71 21.09
C LEU A 408 2.14 -12.24 20.96
N GLY A 409 0.85 -11.94 21.07
CA GLY A 409 0.31 -10.60 20.80
C GLY A 409 0.87 -9.49 21.71
N HIS A 410 1.40 -9.84 22.89
CA HIS A 410 2.03 -8.89 23.80
C HIS A 410 3.38 -8.36 23.28
N LEU A 411 4.01 -9.04 22.33
CA LEU A 411 5.29 -8.61 21.75
C LEU A 411 5.19 -7.28 21.02
N GLN A 412 4.02 -6.90 20.54
CA GLN A 412 3.85 -5.66 19.82
C GLN A 412 3.93 -4.39 20.69
N SER A 413 3.44 -4.45 21.93
CA SER A 413 3.34 -3.28 22.81
C SER A 413 4.40 -3.24 23.92
N GLY A 414 5.11 -4.34 24.14
CA GLY A 414 6.09 -4.47 25.21
C GLY A 414 7.30 -3.54 25.02
N ASN A 415 7.96 -3.20 26.15
CA ASN A 415 9.31 -2.64 26.11
C ASN A 415 10.34 -3.70 25.68
N ASP A 416 9.91 -4.96 25.65
CA ASP A 416 10.71 -6.07 25.16
C ASP A 416 10.88 -5.90 23.65
N ARG A 417 12.09 -5.81 23.23
CA ARG A 417 12.46 -5.60 21.83
C ARG A 417 12.24 -6.91 21.08
N PRO A 418 11.71 -6.87 19.85
CA PRO A 418 11.63 -8.05 19.01
C PRO A 418 13.00 -8.65 18.75
#